data_6ab303617de756f5cb09180e7229ca02
#
_entry.id   6ab303617de756f5cb09180e7229ca02
#
_cell.length_a   1.000
_cell.length_b   1.000
_cell.length_c   1.000
_cell.angle_alpha   90.00
_cell.angle_beta   90.00
_cell.angle_gamma   90.00
#
_symmetry.space_group_name_H-M   'P 1'
#
loop_
_entity.id
_entity.type
_entity.pdbx_description
1 polymer ?
#
loop_
_entity_poly.entity_id
_entity_poly.type
_entity_poly.pdbx_seq_one_letter_code
_entity_poly.pdbx_strand_id
1 'polypeptide(L)'
;YEANALPDSGYWKGVHEILREHQVLSICDDVRAGFRLHMEGSPAYFGYTPDLSCYCKAIANGYPIAAVVGRGELKDAAASVFQTGSFWFSAGPMAAALACLRELKRLEVPARVLKTGTALWSGLQSISADAGYELVVSGIPSMAYLRTEHEAGPGFHQALCGECTRRGLFLTSHHNLFVSAAHTEEDLAQSFEIFADALKAVKKRF
;
A
#
# COMPACT_ATOMS: atom_id res chain seq x y z
N TYR A 1 -11.15 4.07 14.62
CA TYR A 1 -10.57 3.84 13.30
C TYR A 1 -9.22 3.16 13.46
N GLU A 2 -9.20 1.86 13.24
CA GLU A 2 -7.95 1.09 13.22
C GLU A 2 -7.40 1.10 11.80
N ALA A 3 -6.42 1.95 11.58
CA ALA A 3 -5.84 2.11 10.27
C ALA A 3 -5.12 0.82 9.84
N ASN A 4 -5.53 0.26 8.71
CA ASN A 4 -4.98 -0.96 8.13
C ASN A 4 -4.99 -2.20 9.04
N ALA A 5 -5.97 -2.34 9.93
CA ALA A 5 -6.18 -3.60 10.62
C ALA A 5 -6.36 -4.73 9.61
N LEU A 6 -5.65 -5.82 9.82
CA LEU A 6 -5.79 -7.00 8.97
C LEU A 6 -6.99 -7.82 9.44
N PRO A 7 -7.77 -8.39 8.52
CA PRO A 7 -8.88 -9.25 8.90
C PRO A 7 -8.38 -10.57 9.50
N ASP A 8 -9.19 -11.16 10.37
CA ASP A 8 -8.92 -12.49 10.92
C ASP A 8 -8.84 -13.55 9.81
N SER A 9 -8.15 -14.64 10.13
CA SER A 9 -8.07 -15.79 9.22
C SER A 9 -9.47 -16.34 8.95
N GLY A 10 -9.82 -16.51 7.67
CA GLY A 10 -11.15 -16.98 7.27
C GLY A 10 -12.20 -15.88 7.02
N TYR A 11 -11.94 -14.62 7.38
CA TYR A 11 -12.88 -13.51 7.11
C TYR A 11 -13.32 -13.46 5.64
N TRP A 12 -12.37 -13.41 4.71
CA TRP A 12 -12.69 -13.35 3.28
C TRP A 12 -13.40 -14.59 2.77
N LYS A 13 -13.07 -15.77 3.30
CA LYS A 13 -13.80 -17.01 2.98
C LYS A 13 -15.26 -16.90 3.40
N GLY A 14 -15.53 -16.47 4.64
CA GLY A 14 -16.90 -16.28 5.14
C GLY A 14 -17.67 -15.25 4.34
N VAL A 15 -17.06 -14.10 4.00
CA VAL A 15 -17.68 -13.08 3.13
C VAL A 15 -18.08 -13.69 1.78
N HIS A 16 -17.20 -14.45 1.14
CA HIS A 16 -17.49 -15.06 -0.16
C HIS A 16 -18.55 -16.16 -0.11
N GLU A 17 -18.62 -16.92 0.98
CA GLU A 17 -19.69 -17.89 1.21
C GLU A 17 -21.06 -17.20 1.25
N ILE A 18 -21.18 -16.12 2.03
CA ILE A 18 -22.42 -15.31 2.11
C ILE A 18 -22.78 -14.71 0.75
N LEU A 19 -21.83 -14.12 0.04
CA LEU A 19 -22.08 -13.52 -1.28
C LEU A 19 -22.61 -14.55 -2.28
N ARG A 20 -22.06 -15.77 -2.29
CA ARG A 20 -22.56 -16.86 -3.15
C ARG A 20 -23.96 -17.31 -2.76
N GLU A 21 -24.22 -17.50 -1.47
CA GLU A 21 -25.54 -17.90 -0.97
C GLU A 21 -26.63 -16.93 -1.42
N HIS A 22 -26.32 -15.63 -1.38
CA HIS A 22 -27.25 -14.57 -1.75
C HIS A 22 -27.14 -14.12 -3.21
N GLN A 23 -26.35 -14.79 -4.04
CA GLN A 23 -26.14 -14.46 -5.46
C GLN A 23 -25.71 -13.01 -5.70
N VAL A 24 -24.86 -12.46 -4.79
CA VAL A 24 -24.32 -11.11 -4.86
C VAL A 24 -22.95 -11.16 -5.50
N LEU A 25 -22.71 -10.31 -6.51
CA LEU A 25 -21.39 -10.16 -7.14
C LEU A 25 -20.42 -9.43 -6.21
N SER A 26 -19.21 -9.94 -6.14
CA SER A 26 -18.11 -9.32 -5.42
C SER A 26 -17.25 -8.46 -6.34
N ILE A 27 -16.96 -7.22 -5.92
CA ILE A 27 -16.06 -6.32 -6.63
C ILE A 27 -14.91 -5.97 -5.67
N CYS A 28 -13.69 -6.35 -6.02
CA CYS A 28 -12.50 -5.97 -5.27
C CYS A 28 -11.94 -4.65 -5.82
N ASP A 29 -11.95 -3.60 -5.01
CA ASP A 29 -11.18 -2.40 -5.30
C ASP A 29 -9.72 -2.61 -4.88
N ASP A 30 -8.93 -3.10 -5.83
CA ASP A 30 -7.50 -3.37 -5.65
C ASP A 30 -6.58 -2.25 -6.19
N VAL A 31 -7.14 -1.06 -6.35
CA VAL A 31 -6.44 0.12 -6.86
C VAL A 31 -5.21 0.48 -6.04
N ARG A 32 -5.21 0.20 -4.74
CA ARG A 32 -4.09 0.50 -3.83
C ARG A 32 -3.15 -0.68 -3.62
N ALA A 33 -3.69 -1.87 -3.37
CA ALA A 33 -2.93 -3.05 -2.97
C ALA A 33 -2.48 -3.92 -4.16
N GLY A 34 -3.13 -3.80 -5.31
CA GLY A 34 -2.82 -4.56 -6.50
C GLY A 34 -1.36 -4.43 -6.91
N PHE A 35 -0.74 -5.57 -7.22
CA PHE A 35 0.67 -5.72 -7.59
C PHE A 35 1.68 -5.37 -6.47
N ARG A 36 1.21 -5.01 -5.26
CA ARG A 36 2.06 -4.78 -4.09
C ARG A 36 2.15 -5.99 -3.17
N LEU A 37 1.06 -6.74 -3.04
CA LEU A 37 0.97 -7.90 -2.16
C LEU A 37 1.20 -9.19 -2.94
N HIS A 38 0.67 -9.28 -4.14
CA HIS A 38 0.76 -10.41 -5.04
C HIS A 38 0.62 -9.96 -6.49
N MET A 39 1.21 -10.69 -7.44
CA MET A 39 1.11 -10.36 -8.87
C MET A 39 -0.29 -10.54 -9.45
N GLU A 40 -1.11 -11.35 -8.81
CA GLU A 40 -2.53 -11.55 -9.17
C GLU A 40 -3.48 -10.68 -8.34
N GLY A 41 -2.93 -9.69 -7.61
CA GLY A 41 -3.68 -8.77 -6.75
C GLY A 41 -3.83 -9.23 -5.31
N SER A 42 -4.40 -8.36 -4.48
CA SER A 42 -4.63 -8.65 -3.06
C SER A 42 -5.58 -9.81 -2.80
N PRO A 43 -6.58 -10.12 -3.65
CA PRO A 43 -7.39 -11.31 -3.47
C PRO A 43 -6.59 -12.60 -3.40
N ALA A 44 -5.58 -12.76 -4.26
CA ALA A 44 -4.71 -13.93 -4.24
C ALA A 44 -3.87 -14.00 -2.95
N TYR A 45 -3.40 -12.85 -2.44
CA TYR A 45 -2.70 -12.78 -1.16
C TYR A 45 -3.57 -13.24 0.02
N PHE A 46 -4.85 -12.89 0.02
CA PHE A 46 -5.81 -13.24 1.08
C PHE A 46 -6.59 -14.54 0.80
N GLY A 47 -6.31 -15.25 -0.30
CA GLY A 47 -6.87 -16.57 -0.59
C GLY A 47 -8.33 -16.56 -1.03
N TYR A 48 -8.79 -15.54 -1.75
CA TYR A 48 -10.13 -15.51 -2.34
C TYR A 48 -10.12 -15.07 -3.81
N THR A 49 -11.24 -15.24 -4.51
CA THR A 49 -11.41 -14.85 -5.91
C THR A 49 -12.67 -14.01 -6.06
N PRO A 50 -12.57 -12.71 -6.30
CA PRO A 50 -13.73 -11.86 -6.56
C PRO A 50 -14.30 -12.08 -7.97
N ASP A 51 -15.52 -11.62 -8.20
CA ASP A 51 -16.13 -11.65 -9.54
C ASP A 51 -15.53 -10.58 -10.47
N LEU A 52 -15.19 -9.42 -9.90
CA LEU A 52 -14.51 -8.31 -10.58
C LEU A 52 -13.39 -7.76 -9.70
N SER A 53 -12.32 -7.29 -10.32
CA SER A 53 -11.23 -6.56 -9.66
C SER A 53 -10.89 -5.29 -10.41
N CYS A 54 -10.69 -4.20 -9.67
CA CYS A 54 -10.30 -2.90 -10.21
C CYS A 54 -8.83 -2.61 -9.89
N TYR A 55 -8.05 -2.28 -10.90
CA TYR A 55 -6.63 -1.96 -10.79
C TYR A 55 -6.33 -0.56 -11.31
N CYS A 56 -5.35 0.13 -10.68
CA CYS A 56 -4.80 1.40 -11.12
C CYS A 56 -3.39 1.55 -10.50
N LYS A 57 -2.91 2.76 -10.30
CA LYS A 57 -1.66 3.12 -9.61
C LYS A 57 -0.46 2.26 -10.02
N ALA A 58 -0.17 1.18 -9.28
CA ALA A 58 0.98 0.32 -9.53
C ALA A 58 0.94 -0.43 -10.87
N ILE A 59 -0.22 -0.54 -11.53
CA ILE A 59 -0.33 -1.19 -12.85
C ILE A 59 0.58 -0.54 -13.90
N ALA A 60 0.74 0.79 -13.85
CA ALA A 60 1.57 1.54 -14.79
C ALA A 60 2.50 2.56 -14.12
N ASN A 61 2.58 2.52 -12.78
CA ASN A 61 3.55 3.24 -11.96
C ASN A 61 3.76 4.73 -12.35
N GLY A 62 2.65 5.49 -12.39
CA GLY A 62 2.65 6.92 -12.68
C GLY A 62 1.96 7.32 -14.00
N TYR A 63 1.73 6.39 -14.92
CA TYR A 63 0.93 6.66 -16.10
C TYR A 63 -0.58 6.51 -15.80
N PRO A 64 -1.44 7.38 -16.36
CA PRO A 64 -2.88 7.37 -16.09
C PRO A 64 -3.58 6.21 -16.84
N ILE A 65 -3.79 5.10 -16.14
CA ILE A 65 -4.53 3.95 -16.64
C ILE A 65 -5.22 3.25 -15.47
N ALA A 66 -6.41 2.74 -15.72
CA ALA A 66 -7.12 1.82 -14.84
C ALA A 66 -7.64 0.63 -15.65
N ALA A 67 -7.83 -0.49 -14.98
CA ALA A 67 -8.37 -1.69 -15.57
C ALA A 67 -9.40 -2.33 -14.65
N VAL A 68 -10.48 -2.84 -15.23
CA VAL A 68 -11.41 -3.75 -14.57
C VAL A 68 -11.28 -5.11 -15.24
N VAL A 69 -11.02 -6.13 -14.44
CA VAL A 69 -10.94 -7.51 -14.89
C VAL A 69 -11.95 -8.37 -14.14
N GLY A 70 -12.38 -9.46 -14.70
CA GLY A 70 -13.38 -10.30 -14.05
C GLY A 70 -13.68 -11.60 -14.77
N ARG A 71 -14.69 -12.32 -14.28
CA ARG A 71 -15.12 -13.59 -14.85
C ARG A 71 -15.67 -13.42 -16.26
N GLY A 72 -15.43 -14.41 -17.11
CA GLY A 72 -15.84 -14.40 -18.51
C GLY A 72 -17.35 -14.20 -18.71
N GLU A 73 -18.18 -14.73 -17.79
CA GLU A 73 -19.63 -14.63 -17.84
C GLU A 73 -20.15 -13.18 -17.71
N LEU A 74 -19.33 -12.28 -17.15
CA LEU A 74 -19.68 -10.87 -16.99
C LEU A 74 -19.26 -10.00 -18.19
N LYS A 75 -18.55 -10.58 -19.18
CA LYS A 75 -17.97 -9.86 -20.31
C LYS A 75 -19.01 -9.07 -21.10
N ASP A 76 -20.13 -9.67 -21.44
CA ASP A 76 -21.15 -9.04 -22.28
C ASP A 76 -21.88 -7.92 -21.52
N ALA A 77 -22.13 -8.12 -20.21
CA ALA A 77 -22.68 -7.09 -19.36
C ALA A 77 -21.71 -5.89 -19.24
N ALA A 78 -20.43 -6.15 -19.04
CA ALA A 78 -19.41 -5.11 -18.98
C ALA A 78 -19.28 -4.36 -20.33
N ALA A 79 -19.35 -5.07 -21.45
CA ALA A 79 -19.28 -4.48 -22.79
C ALA A 79 -20.51 -3.61 -23.12
N SER A 80 -21.66 -3.87 -22.50
CA SER A 80 -22.89 -3.08 -22.70
C SER A 80 -22.87 -1.73 -21.96
N VAL A 81 -21.97 -1.54 -21.01
CA VAL A 81 -21.81 -0.28 -20.29
C VAL A 81 -21.07 0.72 -21.17
N PHE A 82 -21.73 1.87 -21.45
CA PHE A 82 -21.10 2.93 -22.20
C PHE A 82 -20.03 3.62 -21.33
N GLN A 83 -18.77 3.42 -21.70
CA GLN A 83 -17.62 4.07 -21.06
C GLN A 83 -16.82 4.85 -22.09
N THR A 84 -16.50 6.09 -21.78
CA THR A 84 -15.71 6.95 -22.64
C THR A 84 -14.87 7.94 -21.80
N GLY A 85 -13.87 8.56 -22.41
CA GLY A 85 -13.05 9.59 -21.83
C GLY A 85 -12.00 10.09 -22.82
N SER A 86 -11.52 11.30 -22.62
CA SER A 86 -10.57 11.96 -23.53
C SER A 86 -9.29 11.15 -23.79
N PHE A 87 -8.88 10.34 -22.82
CA PHE A 87 -7.65 9.53 -22.89
C PHE A 87 -7.94 8.03 -23.06
N TRP A 88 -9.15 7.70 -23.40
CA TRP A 88 -9.57 6.32 -23.67
C TRP A 88 -8.74 5.73 -24.80
N PHE A 89 -8.22 4.51 -24.61
CA PHE A 89 -7.31 3.84 -25.56
C PHE A 89 -5.98 4.55 -25.85
N SER A 90 -5.50 5.42 -24.95
CA SER A 90 -4.16 5.99 -25.10
C SER A 90 -3.09 4.89 -25.07
N ALA A 91 -2.30 4.79 -26.12
CA ALA A 91 -1.29 3.73 -26.27
C ALA A 91 -0.11 3.86 -25.30
N GLY A 92 0.27 5.09 -24.93
CA GLY A 92 1.39 5.35 -24.00
C GLY A 92 1.21 4.68 -22.64
N PRO A 93 0.12 4.96 -21.92
CA PRO A 93 -0.17 4.29 -20.65
C PRO A 93 -0.30 2.76 -20.77
N MET A 94 -0.84 2.24 -21.86
CA MET A 94 -0.93 0.80 -22.08
C MET A 94 0.46 0.16 -22.25
N ALA A 95 1.34 0.79 -23.01
CA ALA A 95 2.73 0.34 -23.15
C ALA A 95 3.49 0.40 -21.83
N ALA A 96 3.29 1.47 -21.05
CA ALA A 96 3.86 1.62 -19.72
C ALA A 96 3.35 0.52 -18.75
N ALA A 97 2.06 0.19 -18.79
CA ALA A 97 1.50 -0.90 -17.99
C ALA A 97 2.13 -2.25 -18.33
N LEU A 98 2.28 -2.56 -19.62
CA LEU A 98 2.94 -3.80 -20.06
C LEU A 98 4.40 -3.87 -19.60
N ALA A 99 5.15 -2.78 -19.72
CA ALA A 99 6.54 -2.72 -19.25
C ALA A 99 6.61 -2.86 -17.73
N CYS A 100 5.76 -2.13 -17.00
CA CYS A 100 5.69 -2.16 -15.54
C CYS A 100 5.38 -3.59 -15.04
N LEU A 101 4.35 -4.24 -15.54
CA LEU A 101 3.97 -5.59 -15.12
C LEU A 101 5.06 -6.63 -15.39
N ARG A 102 5.79 -6.50 -16.51
CA ARG A 102 6.96 -7.35 -16.81
C ARG A 102 8.07 -7.16 -15.77
N GLU A 103 8.40 -5.90 -15.44
CA GLU A 103 9.42 -5.59 -14.46
C GLU A 103 9.02 -6.01 -13.03
N LEU A 104 7.76 -5.78 -12.63
CA LEU A 104 7.24 -6.24 -11.34
C LEU A 104 7.41 -7.75 -11.17
N LYS A 105 7.13 -8.52 -12.23
CA LYS A 105 7.31 -9.98 -12.23
C LYS A 105 8.79 -10.35 -12.24
N ARG A 106 9.60 -9.74 -13.11
CA ARG A 106 11.04 -10.04 -13.25
C ARG A 106 11.82 -9.81 -11.95
N LEU A 107 11.46 -8.75 -11.22
CA LEU A 107 12.13 -8.34 -9.99
C LEU A 107 11.47 -8.92 -8.72
N GLU A 108 10.44 -9.74 -8.87
CA GLU A 108 9.66 -10.29 -7.73
C GLU A 108 9.25 -9.20 -6.73
N VAL A 109 8.75 -8.06 -7.28
CA VAL A 109 8.54 -6.83 -6.51
C VAL A 109 7.67 -7.03 -5.26
N PRO A 110 6.57 -7.81 -5.25
CA PRO A 110 5.81 -8.03 -4.02
C PRO A 110 6.66 -8.56 -2.85
N ALA A 111 7.49 -9.56 -3.09
CA ALA A 111 8.39 -10.11 -2.07
C ALA A 111 9.47 -9.09 -1.66
N ARG A 112 10.05 -8.37 -2.64
CA ARG A 112 11.07 -7.35 -2.40
C ARG A 112 10.55 -6.21 -1.55
N VAL A 113 9.39 -5.62 -1.88
CA VAL A 113 8.83 -4.49 -1.11
C VAL A 113 8.35 -4.93 0.28
N LEU A 114 7.90 -6.18 0.44
CA LEU A 114 7.58 -6.73 1.75
C LEU A 114 8.84 -6.79 2.63
N LYS A 115 9.94 -7.34 2.11
CA LYS A 115 11.25 -7.41 2.81
C LYS A 115 11.75 -6.01 3.18
N THR A 116 11.78 -5.09 2.22
CA THR A 116 12.25 -3.71 2.42
C THR A 116 11.38 -2.98 3.45
N GLY A 117 10.05 -3.09 3.36
CA GLY A 117 9.13 -2.49 4.32
C GLY A 117 9.34 -3.06 5.73
N THR A 118 9.46 -4.37 5.87
CA THR A 118 9.73 -5.01 7.17
C THR A 118 11.01 -4.44 7.80
N ALA A 119 12.10 -4.38 7.05
CA ALA A 119 13.36 -3.85 7.55
C ALA A 119 13.25 -2.36 7.96
N LEU A 120 12.62 -1.54 7.10
CA LEU A 120 12.44 -0.12 7.37
C LEU A 120 11.62 0.13 8.64
N TRP A 121 10.44 -0.47 8.74
CA TRP A 121 9.56 -0.21 9.88
C TRP A 121 10.11 -0.76 11.19
N SER A 122 10.73 -1.94 11.18
CA SER A 122 11.39 -2.50 12.37
C SER A 122 12.54 -1.62 12.84
N GLY A 123 13.33 -1.05 11.92
CA GLY A 123 14.39 -0.10 12.26
C GLY A 123 13.85 1.19 12.90
N LEU A 124 12.78 1.77 12.33
CA LEU A 124 12.14 2.97 12.91
C LEU A 124 11.51 2.67 14.27
N GLN A 125 10.93 1.49 14.47
CA GLN A 125 10.39 1.06 15.77
C GLN A 125 11.49 0.93 16.81
N SER A 126 12.64 0.34 16.47
CA SER A 126 13.80 0.24 17.38
C SER A 126 14.29 1.61 17.80
N ILE A 127 14.50 2.53 16.86
CA ILE A 127 14.95 3.90 17.12
C ILE A 127 13.94 4.65 18.01
N SER A 128 12.66 4.44 17.76
CA SER A 128 11.60 5.07 18.57
C SER A 128 11.60 4.54 20.00
N ALA A 129 11.74 3.23 20.18
CA ALA A 129 11.81 2.56 21.48
C ALA A 129 13.03 3.01 22.29
N ASP A 130 14.20 3.09 21.66
CA ASP A 130 15.45 3.60 22.27
C ASP A 130 15.31 5.06 22.74
N ALA A 131 14.47 5.84 22.08
CA ALA A 131 14.16 7.22 22.45
C ALA A 131 13.06 7.33 23.53
N GLY A 132 12.44 6.21 23.93
CA GLY A 132 11.37 6.14 24.92
C GLY A 132 9.94 6.35 24.36
N TYR A 133 9.75 6.14 23.07
CA TYR A 133 8.45 6.27 22.41
C TYR A 133 8.00 4.96 21.76
N GLU A 134 6.70 4.71 21.75
CA GLU A 134 6.11 3.60 21.00
C GLU A 134 5.73 4.05 19.59
N LEU A 135 6.33 3.44 18.58
CA LEU A 135 5.92 3.57 17.17
C LEU A 135 5.09 2.34 16.78
N VAL A 136 3.79 2.53 16.71
CA VAL A 136 2.87 1.49 16.24
C VAL A 136 2.93 1.42 14.72
N VAL A 137 3.19 0.24 14.19
CA VAL A 137 3.15 -0.07 12.76
C VAL A 137 2.01 -1.04 12.53
N SER A 138 1.04 -0.68 11.70
CA SER A 138 -0.11 -1.53 11.39
C SER A 138 -0.24 -1.80 9.89
N GLY A 139 -0.96 -2.88 9.55
CA GLY A 139 -1.11 -3.34 8.17
C GLY A 139 0.06 -4.17 7.66
N ILE A 140 0.16 -4.28 6.35
CA ILE A 140 1.20 -5.07 5.68
C ILE A 140 2.42 -4.17 5.42
N PRO A 141 3.66 -4.63 5.68
CA PRO A 141 4.86 -3.79 5.59
C PRO A 141 5.08 -3.08 4.25
N SER A 142 4.60 -3.64 3.13
CA SER A 142 4.68 -2.98 1.82
C SER A 142 3.80 -1.73 1.69
N MET A 143 2.84 -1.53 2.62
CA MET A 143 1.89 -0.41 2.65
C MET A 143 1.43 -0.08 4.08
N ALA A 144 2.38 0.06 5.00
CA ALA A 144 2.13 0.22 6.42
C ALA A 144 1.51 1.59 6.77
N TYR A 145 0.85 1.61 7.91
CA TYR A 145 0.42 2.84 8.58
C TYR A 145 1.22 3.00 9.87
N LEU A 146 1.72 4.21 10.13
CA LEU A 146 2.51 4.54 11.30
C LEU A 146 1.75 5.46 12.25
N ARG A 147 1.92 5.23 13.55
CA ARG A 147 1.42 6.10 14.60
C ARG A 147 2.38 6.07 15.77
N THR A 148 2.81 7.23 16.26
CA THR A 148 3.59 7.34 17.49
C THR A 148 2.62 7.64 18.63
N GLU A 149 2.62 6.78 19.65
CA GLU A 149 1.85 7.00 20.86
C GLU A 149 2.56 8.03 21.73
N HIS A 150 1.81 9.03 22.18
CA HIS A 150 2.30 10.10 23.07
C HIS A 150 1.14 10.74 23.81
N GLU A 151 1.37 11.22 25.04
CA GLU A 151 0.36 11.93 25.84
C GLU A 151 -0.17 13.21 25.19
N ALA A 152 0.64 13.87 24.37
CA ALA A 152 0.22 15.01 23.55
C ALA A 152 -0.65 14.60 22.33
N GLY A 153 -1.00 13.32 22.20
CA GLY A 153 -1.87 12.80 21.15
C GLY A 153 -1.30 12.92 19.74
N PRO A 154 -2.16 13.08 18.72
CA PRO A 154 -1.74 13.09 17.31
C PRO A 154 -0.77 14.21 16.94
N GLY A 155 -0.74 15.29 17.71
CA GLY A 155 0.14 16.46 17.47
C GLY A 155 1.61 16.09 17.50
N PHE A 156 2.02 15.18 18.40
CA PHE A 156 3.41 14.69 18.43
C PHE A 156 3.78 13.96 17.14
N HIS A 157 2.95 13.02 16.71
CA HIS A 157 3.19 12.27 15.46
C HIS A 157 3.23 13.19 14.23
N GLN A 158 2.33 14.17 14.15
CA GLN A 158 2.33 15.17 13.07
C GLN A 158 3.61 16.00 13.07
N ALA A 159 4.08 16.43 14.24
CA ALA A 159 5.32 17.18 14.37
C ALA A 159 6.53 16.32 13.95
N LEU A 160 6.55 15.04 14.32
CA LEU A 160 7.59 14.10 13.92
C LEU A 160 7.62 13.89 12.41
N CYS A 161 6.49 13.63 11.77
CA CYS A 161 6.40 13.50 10.32
C CYS A 161 6.85 14.78 9.61
N GLY A 162 6.45 15.96 10.11
CA GLY A 162 6.87 17.23 9.57
C GLY A 162 8.38 17.47 9.72
N GLU A 163 8.98 17.05 10.83
CA GLU A 163 10.41 17.18 11.07
C GLU A 163 11.23 16.20 10.19
N CYS A 164 10.75 14.97 10.00
CA CYS A 164 11.32 14.01 9.05
C CYS A 164 11.31 14.59 7.62
N THR A 165 10.16 15.13 7.19
CA THR A 165 10.00 15.70 5.85
C THR A 165 10.95 16.86 5.61
N ARG A 166 11.15 17.77 6.59
CA ARG A 166 12.13 18.87 6.48
C ARG A 166 13.57 18.39 6.32
N ARG A 167 13.89 17.18 6.77
CA ARG A 167 15.23 16.56 6.66
C ARG A 167 15.38 15.64 5.46
N GLY A 168 14.34 15.48 4.64
CA GLY A 168 14.38 14.68 3.42
C GLY A 168 13.73 13.29 3.51
N LEU A 169 13.20 12.89 4.68
CA LEU A 169 12.41 11.67 4.82
C LEU A 169 10.91 12.03 4.80
N PHE A 170 10.25 11.83 3.66
CA PHE A 170 8.84 12.13 3.53
C PHE A 170 7.99 11.08 4.25
N LEU A 171 7.38 11.49 5.36
CA LEU A 171 6.39 10.72 6.11
C LEU A 171 5.08 11.51 6.19
N THR A 172 3.95 10.82 6.05
CA THR A 172 2.61 11.39 6.25
C THR A 172 2.00 10.88 7.54
N SER A 173 1.31 11.76 8.27
CA SER A 173 0.77 11.46 9.59
C SER A 173 -0.61 10.80 9.58
N HIS A 174 -1.28 10.68 8.44
CA HIS A 174 -2.66 10.18 8.37
C HIS A 174 -2.98 9.42 7.08
N HIS A 175 -1.97 8.83 6.49
CA HIS A 175 -2.11 7.97 5.32
C HIS A 175 -1.11 6.83 5.37
N ASN A 176 -1.39 5.75 4.64
CA ASN A 176 -0.42 4.68 4.42
C ASN A 176 0.86 5.19 3.82
N LEU A 177 1.95 4.54 4.18
CA LEU A 177 3.27 4.72 3.59
C LEU A 177 3.60 3.54 2.69
N PHE A 178 4.28 3.81 1.59
CA PHE A 178 4.57 2.82 0.58
C PHE A 178 6.07 2.75 0.34
N VAL A 179 6.61 1.55 0.41
CA VAL A 179 7.95 1.28 -0.09
C VAL A 179 7.89 0.85 -1.56
N SER A 180 8.99 1.03 -2.26
CA SER A 180 9.13 0.63 -3.66
C SER A 180 10.37 -0.24 -3.86
N ALA A 181 10.46 -0.89 -5.01
CA ALA A 181 11.64 -1.66 -5.37
C ALA A 181 12.89 -0.80 -5.66
N ALA A 182 12.73 0.52 -5.73
CA ALA A 182 13.84 1.45 -5.91
C ALA A 182 14.56 1.79 -4.59
N HIS A 183 13.96 1.55 -3.43
CA HIS A 183 14.64 1.78 -2.14
C HIS A 183 15.82 0.83 -1.98
N THR A 184 16.97 1.40 -1.68
CA THR A 184 18.21 0.71 -1.43
C THR A 184 18.49 0.57 0.07
N GLU A 185 19.52 -0.20 0.43
CA GLU A 185 19.98 -0.28 1.83
C GLU A 185 20.53 1.07 2.33
N GLU A 186 21.10 1.87 1.44
CA GLU A 186 21.59 3.22 1.74
C GLU A 186 20.42 4.16 2.06
N ASP A 187 19.32 4.09 1.28
CA ASP A 187 18.10 4.86 1.58
C ASP A 187 17.51 4.49 2.95
N LEU A 188 17.56 3.22 3.32
CA LEU A 188 17.11 2.78 4.64
C LEU A 188 18.02 3.34 5.75
N ALA A 189 19.33 3.26 5.58
CA ALA A 189 20.29 3.79 6.55
C ALA A 189 20.08 5.30 6.75
N GLN A 190 19.97 6.05 5.66
CA GLN A 190 19.68 7.49 5.70
C GLN A 190 18.33 7.78 6.38
N SER A 191 17.31 6.96 6.11
CA SER A 191 16.01 7.10 6.76
C SER A 191 16.11 6.95 8.28
N PHE A 192 16.92 6.02 8.76
CA PHE A 192 17.14 5.79 10.19
C PHE A 192 17.82 6.98 10.85
N GLU A 193 18.87 7.54 10.23
CA GLU A 193 19.55 8.73 10.73
C GLU A 193 18.61 9.92 10.82
N ILE A 194 17.88 10.20 9.73
CA ILE A 194 16.92 11.31 9.67
C ILE A 194 15.83 11.16 10.74
N PHE A 195 15.29 9.95 10.90
CA PHE A 195 14.23 9.70 11.87
C PHE A 195 14.72 9.89 13.32
N ALA A 196 15.93 9.39 13.64
CA ALA A 196 16.54 9.58 14.96
C ALA A 196 16.74 11.07 15.29
N ASP A 197 17.21 11.86 14.33
CA ASP A 197 17.43 13.30 14.53
C ASP A 197 16.12 14.08 14.59
N ALA A 198 15.10 13.67 13.83
CA ALA A 198 13.76 14.24 13.91
C ALA A 198 13.14 13.99 15.30
N LEU A 199 13.26 12.77 15.86
CA LEU A 199 12.79 12.44 17.20
C LEU A 199 13.47 13.34 18.27
N LYS A 200 14.80 13.50 18.21
CA LYS A 200 15.53 14.39 19.13
C LYS A 200 15.04 15.84 19.05
N ALA A 201 14.71 16.31 17.85
CA ALA A 201 14.24 17.68 17.63
C ALA A 201 12.80 17.88 18.15
N VAL A 202 11.91 16.90 17.95
CA VAL A 202 10.53 16.96 18.42
C VAL A 202 10.46 16.82 19.93
N LYS A 203 11.24 15.93 20.53
CA LYS A 203 11.34 15.75 22.01
C LYS A 203 11.61 17.06 22.76
N LYS A 204 12.29 18.02 22.15
CA LYS A 204 12.56 19.34 22.77
C LYS A 204 11.34 20.28 22.78
N ARG A 205 10.26 19.94 22.06
CA ARG A 205 9.08 20.76 21.90
C ARG A 205 7.87 20.26 22.69
N PHE A 206 7.89 19.00 23.07
CA PHE A 206 6.90 18.30 23.85
C PHE A 206 7.50 17.76 25.16
#